data_11736ec1b75f480f9528c259226433ae
#
_entry.id   11736ec1b75f480f9528c259226433ae
#
_cell.length_a   1.000
_cell.length_b   1.000
_cell.length_c   1.000
_cell.angle_alpha   90.00
_cell.angle_beta   90.00
_cell.angle_gamma   90.00
#
_symmetry.space_group_name_H-M   'P 1'
#
loop_
_entity.id
_entity.type
_entity.pdbx_description
1 polymer ?
#
loop_
_entity_poly.entity_id
_entity_poly.type
_entity_poly.pdbx_seq_one_letter_code
_entity_poly.pdbx_strand_id
1 'polypeptide(L)'
;MFVHGPEIREAALALVARGVNDCEVARRLGVPRTTVRDWRRPPYVANFDRCPRCWHRLRPLAFCDADYAELLGLYLVDGHISAMERTQRMRIFLDSKYTNVVDEAEALLRRCFPHNPVGRALVHDGSEAILFVHSGHLSCLFPQHGPGKKHDRPIALEPWQQRIVSAAPWAFLRGCIRSDGCVFVNRTGRYEYLSYGFANYSPDILDIFESTCVEQGLRPRRYTKAIRLNRRDDVARLLAHVGVKS
;
A
#
# COMPACT_ATOMS: atom_id res chain seq x y z
N MET A 1 3.87 -10.90 -20.55
CA MET A 1 4.14 -9.89 -21.60
C MET A 1 5.42 -9.17 -21.21
N PHE A 2 6.51 -9.40 -21.93
CA PHE A 2 7.77 -8.70 -21.67
C PHE A 2 7.56 -7.22 -21.98
N VAL A 3 7.71 -6.36 -20.98
CA VAL A 3 7.65 -4.90 -21.15
C VAL A 3 9.06 -4.46 -21.52
N HIS A 4 9.28 -4.09 -22.79
CA HIS A 4 10.55 -3.59 -23.27
C HIS A 4 10.82 -2.17 -22.72
N GLY A 5 12.06 -1.91 -22.29
CA GLY A 5 12.47 -0.60 -21.76
C GLY A 5 12.37 0.53 -22.79
N PRO A 6 12.37 1.81 -22.34
CA PRO A 6 12.28 2.98 -23.22
C PRO A 6 13.42 3.02 -24.24
N GLU A 7 14.61 2.62 -23.82
CA GLU A 7 15.80 2.61 -24.66
C GLU A 7 15.62 1.72 -25.91
N ILE A 8 15.04 0.52 -25.73
CA ILE A 8 14.74 -0.39 -26.83
C ILE A 8 13.71 0.21 -27.78
N ARG A 9 12.70 0.90 -27.23
CA ARG A 9 11.69 1.58 -28.03
C ARG A 9 12.26 2.75 -28.80
N GLU A 10 13.07 3.60 -28.17
CA GLU A 10 13.76 4.72 -28.85
C GLU A 10 14.66 4.22 -29.95
N ALA A 11 15.45 3.19 -29.69
CA ALA A 11 16.28 2.53 -30.70
C ALA A 11 15.44 1.99 -31.87
N ALA A 12 14.28 1.36 -31.56
CA ALA A 12 13.37 0.87 -32.59
C ALA A 12 12.83 1.99 -33.47
N LEU A 13 12.35 3.07 -32.85
CA LEU A 13 11.81 4.22 -33.58
C LEU A 13 12.88 4.95 -34.40
N ALA A 14 14.12 5.04 -33.89
CA ALA A 14 15.25 5.59 -34.64
C ALA A 14 15.57 4.76 -35.88
N LEU A 15 15.55 3.42 -35.77
CA LEU A 15 15.73 2.53 -36.93
C LEU A 15 14.61 2.66 -37.95
N VAL A 16 13.37 2.75 -37.47
CA VAL A 16 12.19 2.97 -38.34
C VAL A 16 12.30 4.31 -39.05
N ALA A 17 12.69 5.38 -38.38
CA ALA A 17 12.89 6.71 -38.96
C ALA A 17 13.98 6.70 -40.08
N ARG A 18 14.93 5.75 -39.99
CA ARG A 18 15.97 5.51 -41.01
C ARG A 18 15.51 4.61 -42.16
N GLY A 19 14.22 4.24 -42.22
CA GLY A 19 13.64 3.41 -43.26
C GLY A 19 13.79 1.91 -43.06
N VAL A 20 14.28 1.44 -41.93
CA VAL A 20 14.37 0.01 -41.63
C VAL A 20 12.97 -0.56 -41.39
N ASN A 21 12.64 -1.66 -42.07
CA ASN A 21 11.33 -2.29 -41.92
C ASN A 21 11.13 -2.96 -40.54
N ASP A 22 9.86 -3.11 -40.12
CA ASP A 22 9.49 -3.60 -38.81
C ASP A 22 10.03 -5.02 -38.49
N CYS A 23 10.17 -5.87 -39.52
CA CYS A 23 10.72 -7.23 -39.32
C CYS A 23 12.22 -7.19 -38.97
N GLU A 24 12.97 -6.34 -39.64
CA GLU A 24 14.39 -6.17 -39.41
C GLU A 24 14.65 -5.47 -38.05
N VAL A 25 13.86 -4.46 -37.71
CA VAL A 25 13.91 -3.82 -36.39
C VAL A 25 13.60 -4.83 -35.29
N ALA A 26 12.56 -5.64 -35.46
CA ALA A 26 12.17 -6.69 -34.53
C ALA A 26 13.32 -7.70 -34.31
N ARG A 27 13.95 -8.13 -35.41
CA ARG A 27 15.08 -9.06 -35.37
C ARG A 27 16.30 -8.47 -34.66
N ARG A 28 16.67 -7.21 -34.97
CA ARG A 28 17.85 -6.53 -34.39
C ARG A 28 17.73 -6.30 -32.89
N LEU A 29 16.51 -5.97 -32.43
CA LEU A 29 16.29 -5.58 -31.04
C LEU A 29 15.68 -6.70 -30.18
N GLY A 30 15.45 -7.89 -30.77
CA GLY A 30 14.86 -9.01 -30.02
C GLY A 30 13.44 -8.76 -29.53
N VAL A 31 12.65 -7.95 -30.27
CA VAL A 31 11.27 -7.61 -29.89
C VAL A 31 10.28 -8.16 -30.92
N PRO A 32 9.03 -8.49 -30.53
CA PRO A 32 8.01 -8.91 -31.49
C PRO A 32 7.73 -7.83 -32.54
N ARG A 33 7.56 -8.23 -33.81
CA ARG A 33 7.19 -7.30 -34.91
C ARG A 33 5.92 -6.50 -34.59
N THR A 34 4.94 -7.13 -33.93
CA THR A 34 3.71 -6.46 -33.51
C THR A 34 3.98 -5.30 -32.56
N THR A 35 4.97 -5.46 -31.66
CA THR A 35 5.41 -4.42 -30.73
C THR A 35 6.02 -3.22 -31.48
N VAL A 36 6.87 -3.47 -32.48
CA VAL A 36 7.44 -2.39 -33.31
C VAL A 36 6.33 -1.63 -34.05
N ARG A 37 5.40 -2.36 -34.69
CA ARG A 37 4.24 -1.77 -35.38
C ARG A 37 3.37 -0.92 -34.44
N ASP A 38 3.13 -1.40 -33.21
CA ASP A 38 2.31 -0.69 -32.24
C ASP A 38 3.01 0.59 -31.73
N TRP A 39 4.35 0.59 -31.67
CA TRP A 39 5.12 1.79 -31.35
C TRP A 39 5.06 2.89 -32.41
N ARG A 40 4.83 2.53 -33.68
CA ARG A 40 4.72 3.47 -34.81
C ARG A 40 3.35 4.14 -34.95
N ARG A 41 2.30 3.54 -34.38
CA ARG A 41 0.93 4.06 -34.52
C ARG A 41 0.74 5.35 -33.71
N PRO A 42 0.41 6.51 -34.36
CA PRO A 42 -0.07 7.67 -33.61
C PRO A 42 -1.57 7.48 -33.24
N PRO A 43 -2.05 8.03 -32.16
CA PRO A 43 -1.24 8.64 -31.14
C PRO A 43 -0.82 7.58 -30.10
N TYR A 44 0.43 7.09 -30.20
CA TYR A 44 1.00 6.50 -29.03
C TYR A 44 1.19 7.65 -28.06
N VAL A 45 0.15 7.94 -27.31
CA VAL A 45 0.23 8.93 -26.25
C VAL A 45 1.28 8.39 -25.28
N ALA A 46 2.45 9.00 -25.30
CA ALA A 46 3.54 8.72 -24.38
C ALA A 46 3.20 9.09 -22.92
N ASN A 47 1.93 9.36 -22.64
CA ASN A 47 1.37 9.83 -21.39
C ASN A 47 1.08 8.71 -20.40
N PHE A 48 1.73 7.57 -20.50
CA PHE A 48 1.75 6.65 -19.38
C PHE A 48 3.07 6.85 -18.65
N ASP A 49 3.01 7.57 -17.54
CA ASP A 49 4.09 7.50 -16.56
C ASP A 49 4.33 6.02 -16.28
N ARG A 50 5.55 5.58 -16.51
CA ARG A 50 5.95 4.21 -16.20
C ARG A 50 6.72 4.22 -14.91
N CYS A 51 6.45 3.23 -14.09
CA CYS A 51 7.24 3.04 -12.89
C CYS A 51 8.72 2.87 -13.25
N PRO A 52 9.62 3.68 -12.72
CA PRO A 52 11.05 3.56 -12.99
C PRO A 52 11.65 2.24 -12.48
N ARG A 53 10.97 1.54 -11.56
CA ARG A 53 11.44 0.27 -11.00
C ARG A 53 10.96 -0.96 -11.76
N CYS A 54 9.67 -1.04 -12.10
CA CYS A 54 9.09 -2.25 -12.72
C CYS A 54 8.62 -2.04 -14.15
N TRP A 55 8.71 -0.82 -14.65
CA TRP A 55 8.31 -0.43 -16.00
C TRP A 55 6.86 -0.74 -16.39
N HIS A 56 6.03 -1.21 -15.46
CA HIS A 56 4.61 -1.33 -15.69
C HIS A 56 3.98 0.06 -15.85
N ARG A 57 2.93 0.14 -16.65
CA ARG A 57 2.17 1.39 -16.82
C ARG A 57 1.69 1.84 -15.45
N LEU A 58 2.22 2.98 -15.01
CA LEU A 58 1.56 3.77 -14.00
C LEU A 58 0.34 4.36 -14.69
N ARG A 59 -0.82 3.75 -14.47
CA ARG A 59 -2.02 4.57 -14.55
C ARG A 59 -1.85 5.60 -13.46
N PRO A 60 -2.13 6.92 -13.70
CA PRO A 60 -1.98 7.91 -12.67
C PRO A 60 -2.62 7.35 -11.39
N LEU A 61 -1.82 7.17 -10.36
CA LEU A 61 -2.35 6.81 -9.07
C LEU A 61 -3.07 8.05 -8.61
N ALA A 62 -4.40 8.00 -8.61
CA ALA A 62 -5.24 9.13 -8.26
C ALA A 62 -5.29 9.37 -6.73
N PHE A 63 -4.39 8.73 -5.97
CA PHE A 63 -4.39 8.91 -4.53
C PHE A 63 -3.62 10.18 -4.12
N CYS A 64 -4.17 10.89 -3.15
CA CYS A 64 -3.43 11.88 -2.39
C CYS A 64 -2.54 11.18 -1.33
N ASP A 65 -1.60 11.93 -0.77
CA ASP A 65 -0.67 11.41 0.25
C ASP A 65 -1.41 10.77 1.44
N ALA A 66 -2.54 11.34 1.86
CA ALA A 66 -3.34 10.80 2.97
C ALA A 66 -3.94 9.43 2.65
N ASP A 67 -4.50 9.23 1.45
CA ASP A 67 -5.04 7.93 1.05
C ASP A 67 -3.94 6.87 0.97
N TYR A 68 -2.76 7.23 0.44
CA TYR A 68 -1.63 6.31 0.40
C TYR A 68 -1.10 5.99 1.80
N ALA A 69 -0.95 6.99 2.67
CA ALA A 69 -0.47 6.80 4.04
C ALA A 69 -1.40 5.85 4.82
N GLU A 70 -2.73 6.02 4.71
CA GLU A 70 -3.70 5.12 5.34
C GLU A 70 -3.62 3.71 4.77
N LEU A 71 -3.53 3.57 3.46
CA LEU A 71 -3.38 2.27 2.80
C LEU A 71 -2.06 1.58 3.17
N LEU A 72 -0.97 2.34 3.30
CA LEU A 72 0.31 1.82 3.76
C LEU A 72 0.20 1.26 5.19
N GLY A 73 -0.45 1.98 6.09
CA GLY A 73 -0.73 1.52 7.45
C GLY A 73 -1.52 0.20 7.46
N LEU A 74 -2.63 0.12 6.71
CA LEU A 74 -3.41 -1.12 6.54
C LEU A 74 -2.56 -2.25 5.97
N TYR A 75 -1.77 -1.97 4.92
CA TYR A 75 -0.91 -2.98 4.29
C TYR A 75 0.17 -3.50 5.23
N LEU A 76 0.83 -2.65 5.99
CA LEU A 76 1.90 -3.06 6.90
C LEU A 76 1.38 -4.00 7.99
N VAL A 77 0.15 -3.82 8.44
CA VAL A 77 -0.45 -4.66 9.50
C VAL A 77 -1.08 -5.91 8.88
N ASP A 78 -2.16 -5.78 8.12
CA ASP A 78 -2.99 -6.89 7.64
C ASP A 78 -2.90 -7.14 6.13
N GLY A 79 -2.02 -6.43 5.43
CA GLY A 79 -1.87 -6.59 3.99
C GLY A 79 -0.95 -7.73 3.58
N HIS A 80 -1.25 -8.36 2.46
CA HIS A 80 -0.39 -9.35 1.80
C HIS A 80 -0.44 -9.17 0.28
N ILE A 81 0.72 -9.27 -0.37
CA ILE A 81 0.81 -9.29 -1.83
C ILE A 81 1.24 -10.68 -2.27
N SER A 82 0.53 -11.23 -3.25
CA SER A 82 0.86 -12.50 -3.89
C SER A 82 1.21 -12.26 -5.35
N ALA A 83 2.24 -12.95 -5.85
CA ALA A 83 2.50 -13.03 -7.26
C ALA A 83 1.42 -13.89 -7.94
N MET A 84 0.95 -13.46 -9.09
CA MET A 84 0.04 -14.17 -9.97
C MET A 84 0.72 -14.32 -11.34
N GLU A 85 0.19 -15.17 -12.22
CA GLU A 85 0.79 -15.46 -13.52
C GLU A 85 1.10 -14.19 -14.36
N ARG A 86 0.20 -13.19 -14.33
CA ARG A 86 0.31 -11.97 -15.16
C ARG A 86 0.28 -10.66 -14.38
N THR A 87 0.13 -10.70 -13.07
CA THR A 87 -0.06 -9.52 -12.23
C THR A 87 0.32 -9.85 -10.79
N GLN A 88 0.05 -8.93 -9.89
CA GLN A 88 0.13 -9.13 -8.45
C GLN A 88 -1.25 -8.90 -7.83
N ARG A 89 -1.55 -9.57 -6.73
CA ARG A 89 -2.77 -9.41 -5.97
C ARG A 89 -2.45 -8.95 -4.56
N MET A 90 -2.91 -7.77 -4.18
CA MET A 90 -2.93 -7.33 -2.79
C MET A 90 -4.21 -7.79 -2.13
N ARG A 91 -4.10 -8.26 -0.90
CA ARG A 91 -5.21 -8.60 -0.01
C ARG A 91 -5.02 -7.87 1.31
N ILE A 92 -6.11 -7.39 1.88
CA ILE A 92 -6.19 -6.84 3.24
C ILE A 92 -7.22 -7.67 3.98
N PHE A 93 -6.83 -8.19 5.13
CA PHE A 93 -7.64 -9.08 5.95
C PHE A 93 -8.21 -8.29 7.13
N LEU A 94 -9.52 -8.26 7.28
CA LEU A 94 -10.20 -7.47 8.30
C LEU A 94 -11.26 -8.31 9.01
N ASP A 95 -11.43 -8.09 10.30
CA ASP A 95 -12.51 -8.70 11.07
C ASP A 95 -13.86 -8.15 10.58
N SER A 96 -14.71 -9.03 10.05
CA SER A 96 -15.98 -8.66 9.42
C SER A 96 -17.00 -8.03 10.38
N LYS A 97 -16.83 -8.21 11.69
CA LYS A 97 -17.70 -7.57 12.70
C LYS A 97 -17.60 -6.05 12.68
N TYR A 98 -16.47 -5.50 12.21
CA TYR A 98 -16.27 -4.05 12.08
C TYR A 98 -16.65 -3.59 10.67
N THR A 99 -17.95 -3.61 10.36
CA THR A 99 -18.44 -3.34 9.00
C THR A 99 -18.03 -1.97 8.47
N ASN A 100 -18.01 -0.95 9.32
CA ASN A 100 -17.55 0.39 8.96
C ASN A 100 -16.07 0.40 8.54
N VAL A 101 -15.20 -0.33 9.24
CA VAL A 101 -13.78 -0.43 8.90
C VAL A 101 -13.60 -1.12 7.54
N VAL A 102 -14.36 -2.19 7.30
CA VAL A 102 -14.33 -2.92 6.02
C VAL A 102 -14.80 -2.02 4.88
N ASP A 103 -15.91 -1.32 5.04
CA ASP A 103 -16.50 -0.45 4.01
C ASP A 103 -15.59 0.75 3.70
N GLU A 104 -14.99 1.37 4.72
CA GLU A 104 -14.05 2.46 4.55
C GLU A 104 -12.72 2.02 3.89
N ALA A 105 -12.21 0.83 4.26
CA ALA A 105 -11.02 0.26 3.61
C ALA A 105 -11.30 -0.10 2.14
N GLU A 106 -12.50 -0.60 1.82
CA GLU A 106 -12.92 -0.85 0.45
C GLU A 106 -13.00 0.45 -0.36
N ALA A 107 -13.60 1.49 0.20
CA ALA A 107 -13.67 2.82 -0.41
C ALA A 107 -12.26 3.42 -0.62
N LEU A 108 -11.36 3.25 0.35
CA LEU A 108 -9.97 3.66 0.24
C LEU A 108 -9.25 2.95 -0.92
N LEU A 109 -9.41 1.63 -1.03
CA LEU A 109 -8.85 0.86 -2.15
C LEU A 109 -9.38 1.36 -3.49
N ARG A 110 -10.67 1.66 -3.61
CA ARG A 110 -11.26 2.22 -4.84
C ARG A 110 -10.70 3.59 -5.18
N ARG A 111 -10.42 4.45 -4.19
CA ARG A 111 -9.75 5.73 -4.44
C ARG A 111 -8.30 5.54 -4.87
N CYS A 112 -7.56 4.64 -4.22
CA CYS A 112 -6.16 4.36 -4.56
C CYS A 112 -6.00 3.66 -5.91
N PHE A 113 -6.98 2.84 -6.31
CA PHE A 113 -6.93 2.04 -7.55
C PHE A 113 -8.18 2.26 -8.43
N PRO A 114 -8.44 3.49 -8.90
CA PRO A 114 -9.70 3.84 -9.57
C PRO A 114 -9.91 3.08 -10.90
N HIS A 115 -8.85 2.53 -11.45
CA HIS A 115 -8.89 1.77 -12.71
C HIS A 115 -8.79 0.25 -12.56
N ASN A 116 -8.75 -0.23 -11.31
CA ASN A 116 -8.66 -1.65 -11.02
C ASN A 116 -9.90 -2.08 -10.23
N PRO A 117 -10.54 -3.18 -10.58
CA PRO A 117 -11.63 -3.72 -9.78
C PRO A 117 -11.15 -4.03 -8.37
N VAL A 118 -11.87 -3.53 -7.38
CA VAL A 118 -11.71 -3.89 -5.98
C VAL A 118 -12.77 -4.95 -5.65
N GLY A 119 -12.31 -6.09 -5.17
CA GLY A 119 -13.17 -7.19 -4.76
C GLY A 119 -13.23 -7.33 -3.25
N ARG A 120 -14.35 -7.88 -2.76
CA ARG A 120 -14.59 -8.25 -1.36
C ARG A 120 -15.05 -9.68 -1.29
N ALA A 121 -14.49 -10.46 -0.40
CA ALA A 121 -14.91 -11.83 -0.11
C ALA A 121 -15.03 -12.01 1.40
N LEU A 122 -16.00 -12.78 1.86
CA LEU A 122 -16.10 -13.26 3.23
C LEU A 122 -15.57 -14.68 3.29
N VAL A 123 -14.76 -14.97 4.29
CA VAL A 123 -14.17 -16.30 4.54
C VAL A 123 -14.33 -16.67 6.03
N HIS A 124 -13.96 -17.89 6.38
CA HIS A 124 -14.06 -18.40 7.75
C HIS A 124 -15.47 -18.20 8.35
N ASP A 125 -16.48 -18.73 7.63
CA ASP A 125 -17.91 -18.62 7.99
C ASP A 125 -18.39 -17.17 8.19
N GLY A 126 -17.78 -16.26 7.44
CA GLY A 126 -18.15 -14.86 7.45
C GLY A 126 -17.47 -14.02 8.53
N SER A 127 -16.57 -14.59 9.34
CA SER A 127 -15.88 -13.85 10.41
C SER A 127 -14.74 -12.94 9.91
N GLU A 128 -14.24 -13.18 8.69
CA GLU A 128 -13.17 -12.38 8.09
C GLU A 128 -13.58 -11.84 6.72
N ALA A 129 -13.34 -10.57 6.48
CA ALA A 129 -13.49 -9.92 5.19
C ALA A 129 -12.11 -9.76 4.52
N ILE A 130 -12.00 -10.25 3.30
CA ILE A 130 -10.81 -10.05 2.46
C ILE A 130 -11.14 -9.03 1.39
N LEU A 131 -10.49 -7.87 1.44
CA LEU A 131 -10.50 -6.90 0.36
C LEU A 131 -9.31 -7.15 -0.55
N PHE A 132 -9.51 -7.09 -1.86
CA PHE A 132 -8.42 -7.36 -2.79
C PHE A 132 -8.45 -6.52 -4.05
N VAL A 133 -7.26 -6.26 -4.58
CA VAL A 133 -7.05 -5.56 -5.85
C VAL A 133 -5.91 -6.22 -6.63
N HIS A 134 -5.99 -6.21 -7.95
CA HIS A 134 -4.94 -6.72 -8.82
C HIS A 134 -4.24 -5.55 -9.53
N SER A 135 -2.91 -5.50 -9.45
CA SER A 135 -2.09 -4.54 -10.19
C SER A 135 -0.68 -5.10 -10.38
N GLY A 136 -0.09 -4.89 -11.55
CA GLY A 136 1.31 -5.27 -11.81
C GLY A 136 2.34 -4.40 -11.09
N HIS A 137 1.89 -3.39 -10.34
CA HIS A 137 2.74 -2.36 -9.75
C HIS A 137 2.79 -2.40 -8.21
N LEU A 138 2.13 -3.38 -7.59
CA LEU A 138 1.98 -3.42 -6.13
C LEU A 138 3.30 -3.50 -5.37
N SER A 139 4.27 -4.29 -5.83
CA SER A 139 5.59 -4.38 -5.16
C SER A 139 6.41 -3.10 -5.24
N CYS A 140 6.13 -2.22 -6.20
CA CYS A 140 6.76 -0.90 -6.25
C CYS A 140 6.09 0.11 -5.32
N LEU A 141 4.77 -0.01 -5.12
CA LEU A 141 4.02 0.79 -4.16
C LEU A 141 4.29 0.35 -2.72
N PHE A 142 4.53 -0.94 -2.53
CA PHE A 142 4.79 -1.54 -1.23
C PHE A 142 6.11 -2.32 -1.27
N PRO A 143 7.27 -1.62 -1.30
CA PRO A 143 8.59 -2.26 -1.36
C PRO A 143 8.90 -3.14 -0.14
N GLN A 144 8.09 -3.04 0.93
CA GLN A 144 8.11 -3.95 2.08
C GLN A 144 7.58 -5.35 1.75
N HIS A 145 7.09 -5.55 0.51
CA HIS A 145 6.71 -6.89 0.04
C HIS A 145 7.93 -7.79 -0.07
N GLY A 146 7.76 -9.05 0.34
CA GLY A 146 8.82 -10.06 0.27
C GLY A 146 8.31 -11.41 0.75
N PRO A 147 9.13 -12.48 0.61
CA PRO A 147 8.77 -13.82 1.05
C PRO A 147 8.67 -13.88 2.58
N GLY A 148 7.88 -14.82 3.07
CA GLY A 148 7.69 -15.06 4.50
C GLY A 148 6.83 -14.01 5.19
N LYS A 149 6.79 -14.11 6.52
CA LYS A 149 6.01 -13.19 7.36
C LYS A 149 6.75 -11.87 7.55
N LYS A 150 6.01 -10.77 7.75
CA LYS A 150 6.61 -9.45 7.93
C LYS A 150 7.49 -9.34 9.18
N HIS A 151 7.19 -10.10 10.23
CA HIS A 151 8.00 -10.09 11.45
C HIS A 151 9.28 -10.93 11.37
N ASP A 152 9.45 -11.71 10.30
CA ASP A 152 10.66 -12.53 10.06
C ASP A 152 11.67 -11.81 9.15
N ARG A 153 11.38 -10.57 8.73
CA ARG A 153 12.24 -9.79 7.85
C ARG A 153 12.25 -8.30 8.21
N PRO A 154 13.30 -7.56 7.84
CA PRO A 154 13.35 -6.11 8.03
C PRO A 154 12.23 -5.40 7.27
N ILE A 155 11.58 -4.45 7.95
CA ILE A 155 10.56 -3.57 7.37
C ILE A 155 11.02 -2.13 7.55
N ALA A 156 11.33 -1.46 6.46
CA ALA A 156 11.70 -0.05 6.45
C ALA A 156 10.87 0.72 5.44
N LEU A 157 10.57 1.98 5.73
CA LEU A 157 9.96 2.89 4.77
C LEU A 157 11.03 3.46 3.85
N GLU A 158 10.74 3.47 2.56
CA GLU A 158 11.56 4.18 1.58
C GLU A 158 11.49 5.70 1.83
N PRO A 159 12.52 6.49 1.44
CA PRO A 159 12.52 7.94 1.70
C PRO A 159 11.27 8.67 1.17
N TRP A 160 10.70 8.24 0.06
CA TRP A 160 9.47 8.83 -0.48
C TRP A 160 8.24 8.46 0.37
N GLN A 161 8.19 7.24 0.93
CA GLN A 161 7.13 6.84 1.87
C GLN A 161 7.22 7.59 3.18
N GLN A 162 8.44 7.78 3.71
CA GLN A 162 8.67 8.59 4.92
C GLN A 162 8.12 10.01 4.74
N ARG A 163 8.40 10.66 3.59
CA ARG A 163 7.84 12.00 3.28
C ARG A 163 6.31 12.00 3.28
N ILE A 164 5.68 10.99 2.70
CA ILE A 164 4.22 10.86 2.68
C ILE A 164 3.65 10.64 4.09
N VAL A 165 4.27 9.75 4.88
CA VAL A 165 3.84 9.51 6.27
C VAL A 165 4.01 10.77 7.11
N SER A 166 5.12 11.51 6.96
CA SER A 166 5.33 12.79 7.65
C SER A 166 4.34 13.87 7.22
N ALA A 167 3.88 13.86 5.97
CA ALA A 167 2.86 14.79 5.46
C ALA A 167 1.43 14.42 5.91
N ALA A 168 1.15 13.12 6.13
CA ALA A 168 -0.17 12.62 6.50
C ALA A 168 -0.12 11.60 7.66
N PRO A 169 0.48 11.94 8.82
CA PRO A 169 0.75 10.99 9.90
C PRO A 169 -0.51 10.40 10.52
N TRP A 170 -1.55 11.19 10.65
CA TRP A 170 -2.83 10.71 11.21
C TRP A 170 -3.53 9.69 10.31
N ALA A 171 -3.40 9.82 9.00
CA ALA A 171 -3.91 8.84 8.05
C ALA A 171 -3.14 7.51 8.16
N PHE A 172 -1.81 7.56 8.26
CA PHE A 172 -0.99 6.38 8.50
C PHE A 172 -1.36 5.67 9.81
N LEU A 173 -1.45 6.42 10.92
CA LEU A 173 -1.87 5.89 12.22
C LEU A 173 -3.27 5.28 12.16
N ARG A 174 -4.21 5.91 11.42
CA ARG A 174 -5.56 5.36 11.20
C ARG A 174 -5.51 4.01 10.52
N GLY A 175 -4.72 3.87 9.46
CA GLY A 175 -4.55 2.58 8.77
C GLY A 175 -4.02 1.49 9.70
N CYS A 176 -2.99 1.77 10.49
CA CYS A 176 -2.44 0.82 11.46
C CYS A 176 -3.46 0.42 12.52
N ILE A 177 -4.18 1.39 13.08
CA ILE A 177 -5.11 1.18 14.18
C ILE A 177 -6.38 0.47 13.72
N ARG A 178 -6.89 0.75 12.52
CA ARG A 178 -8.06 0.06 11.97
C ARG A 178 -7.80 -1.41 11.72
N SER A 179 -6.56 -1.78 11.49
CA SER A 179 -6.13 -3.18 11.46
C SER A 179 -6.09 -3.79 12.88
N ASP A 180 -5.03 -3.54 13.62
CA ASP A 180 -4.70 -4.20 14.90
C ASP A 180 -4.80 -3.27 16.13
N GLY A 181 -5.42 -2.11 15.99
CA GLY A 181 -5.66 -1.22 17.11
C GLY A 181 -6.89 -1.59 17.91
N CYS A 182 -6.86 -1.30 19.22
CA CYS A 182 -8.00 -1.43 20.09
C CYS A 182 -8.06 -0.32 21.13
N VAL A 183 -9.29 0.07 21.47
CA VAL A 183 -9.59 0.90 22.63
C VAL A 183 -10.03 -0.03 23.77
N PHE A 184 -9.51 0.17 24.96
CA PHE A 184 -9.90 -0.60 26.12
C PHE A 184 -9.93 0.27 27.37
N VAL A 185 -10.74 -0.15 28.33
CA VAL A 185 -10.77 0.48 29.65
C VAL A 185 -9.66 -0.09 30.51
N ASN A 186 -8.73 0.77 30.91
CA ASN A 186 -7.69 0.41 31.85
C ASN A 186 -8.19 0.72 33.26
N ARG A 187 -8.11 -0.27 34.17
CA ARG A 187 -8.56 -0.17 35.56
C ARG A 187 -7.36 -0.20 36.49
N THR A 188 -7.22 0.84 37.29
CA THR A 188 -6.16 0.93 38.31
C THR A 188 -6.78 1.37 39.64
N GLY A 189 -6.94 0.42 40.57
CA GLY A 189 -7.68 0.64 41.80
C GLY A 189 -9.13 1.06 41.50
N ARG A 190 -9.55 2.23 42.01
CA ARG A 190 -10.87 2.80 41.77
C ARG A 190 -11.02 3.63 40.48
N TYR A 191 -9.94 3.78 39.74
CA TYR A 191 -9.91 4.63 38.56
C TYR A 191 -10.08 3.82 37.27
N GLU A 192 -10.96 4.30 36.38
CA GLU A 192 -11.13 3.77 35.02
C GLU A 192 -10.78 4.85 34.02
N TYR A 193 -9.99 4.51 33.01
CA TYR A 193 -9.64 5.42 31.94
C TYR A 193 -9.43 4.67 30.64
N LEU A 194 -9.81 5.33 29.53
CA LEU A 194 -9.58 4.78 28.22
C LEU A 194 -8.08 4.75 27.89
N SER A 195 -7.64 3.64 27.31
CA SER A 195 -6.32 3.45 26.76
C SER A 195 -6.45 2.99 25.33
N TYR A 196 -5.45 3.31 24.54
CA TYR A 196 -5.33 2.83 23.17
C TYR A 196 -4.17 1.87 23.06
N GLY A 197 -4.36 0.74 22.38
CA GLY A 197 -3.32 -0.26 22.13
C GLY A 197 -3.19 -0.54 20.64
N PHE A 198 -1.95 -0.69 20.20
CA PHE A 198 -1.59 -1.21 18.89
C PHE A 198 -0.63 -2.37 19.10
N ALA A 199 -0.93 -3.56 18.58
CA ALA A 199 -0.12 -4.75 18.71
C ALA A 199 0.44 -5.18 17.36
N ASN A 200 1.70 -5.60 17.33
CA ASN A 200 2.30 -6.19 16.13
C ASN A 200 3.47 -7.10 16.52
N TYR A 201 3.73 -8.12 15.70
CA TYR A 201 4.87 -9.01 15.91
C TYR A 201 6.17 -8.47 15.31
N SER A 202 6.10 -7.56 14.33
CA SER A 202 7.27 -6.92 13.73
C SER A 202 7.74 -5.76 14.61
N PRO A 203 8.97 -5.79 15.15
CA PRO A 203 9.54 -4.68 15.88
C PRO A 203 9.64 -3.41 15.02
N ASP A 204 9.99 -3.57 13.74
CA ASP A 204 10.13 -2.45 12.81
C ASP A 204 8.80 -1.73 12.55
N ILE A 205 7.68 -2.48 12.43
CA ILE A 205 6.35 -1.86 12.29
C ILE A 205 5.97 -1.11 13.56
N LEU A 206 6.30 -1.67 14.73
CA LEU A 206 6.10 -0.98 15.99
C LEU A 206 6.97 0.29 16.08
N ASP A 207 8.23 0.26 15.60
CA ASP A 207 9.12 1.42 15.60
C ASP A 207 8.58 2.55 14.69
N ILE A 208 8.09 2.20 13.50
CA ILE A 208 7.46 3.17 12.58
C ILE A 208 6.21 3.78 13.22
N PHE A 209 5.36 2.97 13.85
CA PHE A 209 4.16 3.44 14.54
C PHE A 209 4.50 4.36 15.72
N GLU A 210 5.47 3.95 16.55
CA GLU A 210 5.91 4.71 17.71
C GLU A 210 6.51 6.05 17.34
N SER A 211 7.44 6.09 16.37
CA SER A 211 8.05 7.32 15.89
C SER A 211 6.99 8.28 15.33
N THR A 212 6.04 7.76 14.53
CA THR A 212 4.93 8.58 14.03
C THR A 212 4.08 9.15 15.16
N CYS A 213 3.79 8.38 16.21
CA CYS A 213 3.09 8.90 17.39
C CYS A 213 3.88 10.02 18.07
N VAL A 214 5.20 9.83 18.29
CA VAL A 214 6.07 10.81 18.95
C VAL A 214 6.16 12.11 18.14
N GLU A 215 6.31 12.01 16.82
CA GLU A 215 6.30 13.18 15.92
C GLU A 215 5.00 13.99 16.02
N GLN A 216 3.89 13.34 16.35
CA GLN A 216 2.62 14.02 16.61
C GLN A 216 2.49 14.50 18.06
N GLY A 217 3.54 14.44 18.85
CA GLY A 217 3.55 14.87 20.26
C GLY A 217 2.72 13.97 21.19
N LEU A 218 2.42 12.75 20.77
CA LEU A 218 1.86 11.71 21.62
C LEU A 218 2.99 11.07 22.46
N ARG A 219 2.63 10.44 23.57
CA ARG A 219 3.57 9.83 24.51
C ARG A 219 3.29 8.33 24.62
N PRO A 220 3.67 7.54 23.59
CA PRO A 220 3.48 6.10 23.58
C PRO A 220 4.32 5.41 24.66
N ARG A 221 3.84 4.28 25.13
CA ARG A 221 4.59 3.36 25.97
C ARG A 221 4.81 2.07 25.22
N ARG A 222 6.08 1.72 25.00
CA ARG A 222 6.50 0.51 24.31
C ARG A 222 6.44 -0.71 25.20
N TYR A 223 5.93 -1.81 24.66
CA TYR A 223 5.99 -3.16 25.16
C TYR A 223 6.60 -4.07 24.07
N THR A 224 6.97 -5.31 24.41
CA THR A 224 7.63 -6.23 23.48
C THR A 224 6.88 -6.40 22.14
N LYS A 225 5.55 -6.49 22.19
CA LYS A 225 4.71 -6.70 21.00
C LYS A 225 3.55 -5.70 20.91
N ALA A 226 3.63 -4.59 21.60
CA ALA A 226 2.57 -3.61 21.62
C ALA A 226 3.06 -2.21 21.97
N ILE A 227 2.31 -1.22 21.54
CA ILE A 227 2.43 0.18 21.94
C ILE A 227 1.11 0.60 22.56
N ARG A 228 1.16 1.33 23.67
CA ARG A 228 -0.03 1.83 24.35
C ARG A 228 0.04 3.32 24.57
N LEU A 229 -1.09 3.97 24.42
CA LEU A 229 -1.34 5.35 24.84
C LEU A 229 -2.30 5.30 26.04
N ASN A 230 -1.82 5.77 27.21
CA ASN A 230 -2.57 5.68 28.46
C ASN A 230 -2.94 7.06 29.01
N ARG A 231 -2.37 8.15 28.46
CA ARG A 231 -2.68 9.51 28.89
C ARG A 231 -3.97 9.98 28.25
N ARG A 232 -4.87 10.53 29.04
CA ARG A 232 -6.21 10.94 28.61
C ARG A 232 -6.16 11.88 27.38
N ASP A 233 -5.24 12.86 27.41
CA ASP A 233 -5.13 13.82 26.32
C ASP A 233 -4.60 13.18 25.03
N ASP A 234 -3.64 12.26 25.14
CA ASP A 234 -3.10 11.53 23.98
C ASP A 234 -4.17 10.63 23.35
N VAL A 235 -4.95 9.93 24.19
CA VAL A 235 -6.07 9.08 23.74
C VAL A 235 -7.14 9.93 23.07
N ALA A 236 -7.51 11.06 23.66
CA ALA A 236 -8.51 11.97 23.09
C ALA A 236 -8.07 12.53 21.72
N ARG A 237 -6.80 12.95 21.61
CA ARG A 237 -6.24 13.42 20.34
C ARG A 237 -6.21 12.31 19.27
N LEU A 238 -5.80 11.11 19.64
CA LEU A 238 -5.78 9.99 18.72
C LEU A 238 -7.20 9.67 18.23
N LEU A 239 -8.18 9.56 19.14
CA LEU A 239 -9.57 9.29 18.80
C LEU A 239 -10.17 10.35 17.87
N ALA A 240 -9.84 11.63 18.07
CA ALA A 240 -10.32 12.72 17.22
C ALA A 240 -9.87 12.58 15.75
N HIS A 241 -8.70 11.99 15.52
CA HIS A 241 -8.14 11.84 14.17
C HIS A 241 -8.38 10.46 13.55
N VAL A 242 -8.41 9.41 14.36
CA VAL A 242 -8.47 8.02 13.90
C VAL A 242 -9.88 7.45 13.97
N GLY A 243 -10.68 7.95 14.90
CA GLY A 243 -12.01 7.40 15.20
C GLY A 243 -11.96 6.12 16.04
N VAL A 244 -13.12 5.55 16.28
CA VAL A 244 -13.30 4.28 16.99
C VAL A 244 -13.52 3.17 15.96
N LYS A 245 -12.94 2.01 16.20
CA LYS A 245 -13.23 0.79 15.46
C LYS A 245 -14.58 0.26 15.94
N SER A 246 -15.62 0.31 15.14
CA SER A 246 -17.00 -0.08 15.45
C SER A 246 -17.59 -0.99 14.38
#